data_466799b621c39291e00aae723db33c70
#
_entry.id   466799b621c39291e00aae723db33c70
#
_cell.length_a   1.000
_cell.length_b   1.000
_cell.length_c   1.000
_cell.angle_alpha   90.00
_cell.angle_beta   90.00
_cell.angle_gamma   90.00
#
_symmetry.space_group_name_H-M   'P 1'
#
loop_
_entity.id
_entity.type
_entity.pdbx_description
1 polymer ?
#
loop_
_entity_poly.entity_id
_entity_poly.type
_entity_poly.pdbx_seq_one_letter_code
_entity_poly.pdbx_strand_id
1 'polypeptide(L)'
;NSFRVEVQAYRTDASTVGIRARVGHGKSGTLVWSGMTSTQLHGAPPVEDLEIVSLGNQLIDALAEAMTVTISESKEIRDANLLTRLAIRRIFCLRPEALAEADEMLARAQNLGAGALSSAWRAQLRLIQHVERHENITEDLPEVARRLCIDAMEREPMNSMVLAAVANTRLVLDNDVTACLELSRRSVSLNPANPLAWNSLATAKLYAGEHREAHALAVRAQKISSGSPFGHWWDFGRCLTAALTGRRDEAIHLAEAAHAFSPEFRPPLRYLTALYAAADRPDDAHRMGQRLQKLEPDFSFERMASDDSYPISPLRWSGLLDSGKVMARHG
;
A
#
# COMPACT_ATOMS: atom_id res chain seq x y z
N ASN A 1 9.57 5.78 29.28
CA ASN A 1 9.08 6.83 28.38
C ASN A 1 7.60 6.62 28.13
N SER A 2 6.78 7.64 28.38
CA SER A 2 5.33 7.62 28.15
C SER A 2 4.98 8.72 27.15
N PHE A 3 3.95 8.47 26.34
CA PHE A 3 3.34 9.49 25.49
C PHE A 3 1.94 9.81 26.02
N ARG A 4 1.55 11.07 25.85
CA ARG A 4 0.19 11.53 26.13
C ARG A 4 -0.49 11.83 24.80
N VAL A 5 -1.66 11.24 24.60
CA VAL A 5 -2.55 11.54 23.48
C VAL A 5 -3.69 12.37 24.00
N GLU A 6 -3.93 13.50 23.38
CA GLU A 6 -5.05 14.40 23.68
C GLU A 6 -5.91 14.56 22.44
N VAL A 7 -7.21 14.32 22.58
CA VAL A 7 -8.19 14.56 21.51
C VAL A 7 -9.23 15.55 22.03
N GLN A 8 -9.46 16.59 21.24
CA GLN A 8 -10.43 17.64 21.53
C GLN A 8 -11.40 17.78 20.37
N ALA A 9 -12.69 17.79 20.67
CA ALA A 9 -13.73 18.16 19.74
C ALA A 9 -14.27 19.53 20.09
N TYR A 10 -14.51 20.38 19.10
CA TYR A 10 -15.06 21.72 19.27
C TYR A 10 -16.01 22.05 18.12
N ARG A 11 -17.05 22.78 18.41
CA ARG A 11 -18.03 23.21 17.42
C ARG A 11 -17.47 24.38 16.62
N THR A 12 -17.44 24.23 15.28
CA THR A 12 -16.99 25.27 14.35
C THR A 12 -18.16 26.11 13.84
N ASP A 13 -19.31 25.45 13.63
CA ASP A 13 -20.60 26.09 13.27
C ASP A 13 -21.78 25.21 13.68
N ALA A 14 -23.00 25.52 13.20
CA ALA A 14 -24.22 24.81 13.55
C ALA A 14 -24.21 23.30 13.18
N SER A 15 -23.48 22.92 12.14
CA SER A 15 -23.48 21.60 11.55
C SER A 15 -22.10 20.92 11.53
N THR A 16 -21.03 21.62 11.89
CA THR A 16 -19.65 21.14 11.74
C THR A 16 -18.95 21.07 13.11
N VAL A 17 -18.26 19.95 13.32
CA VAL A 17 -17.36 19.74 14.47
C VAL A 17 -15.93 19.64 14.00
N GLY A 18 -15.06 20.47 14.59
CA GLY A 18 -13.61 20.34 14.46
C GLY A 18 -13.08 19.31 15.47
N ILE A 19 -12.15 18.49 15.04
CA ILE A 19 -11.45 17.51 15.88
C ILE A 19 -9.97 17.80 15.78
N ARG A 20 -9.33 17.99 16.94
CA ARG A 20 -7.88 18.15 17.06
C ARG A 20 -7.31 16.99 17.86
N ALA A 21 -6.25 16.40 17.35
CA ALA A 21 -5.48 15.39 18.07
C ALA A 21 -4.02 15.85 18.25
N ARG A 22 -3.42 15.50 19.38
CA ARG A 22 -2.03 15.83 19.72
C ARG A 22 -1.34 14.67 20.38
N VAL A 23 -0.06 14.51 20.09
CA VAL A 23 0.84 13.59 20.80
C VAL A 23 1.96 14.40 21.42
N GLY A 24 2.18 14.22 22.71
CA GLY A 24 3.27 14.83 23.45
C GLY A 24 4.03 13.81 24.31
N HIS A 25 5.27 14.13 24.66
CA HIS A 25 6.01 13.36 25.66
C HIS A 25 5.37 13.53 27.03
N GLY A 26 5.05 12.41 27.69
CA GLY A 26 4.34 12.40 28.97
C GLY A 26 5.07 13.10 30.11
N LYS A 27 6.41 13.11 30.12
CA LYS A 27 7.21 13.77 31.15
C LYS A 27 7.53 15.24 30.84
N SER A 28 7.95 15.54 29.62
CA SER A 28 8.37 16.92 29.24
C SER A 28 7.23 17.79 28.73
N GLY A 29 6.11 17.21 28.32
CA GLY A 29 5.03 17.90 27.63
C GLY A 29 5.39 18.36 26.22
N THR A 30 6.58 18.04 25.72
CA THR A 30 7.03 18.44 24.39
C THR A 30 6.09 17.88 23.34
N LEU A 31 5.54 18.74 22.47
CA LEU A 31 4.68 18.33 21.36
C LEU A 31 5.49 17.53 20.33
N VAL A 32 5.00 16.34 20.01
CA VAL A 32 5.58 15.46 19.01
C VAL A 32 4.85 15.59 17.70
N TRP A 33 3.52 15.63 17.77
CA TRP A 33 2.67 15.74 16.59
C TRP A 33 1.33 16.39 16.93
N SER A 34 0.75 17.09 15.97
CA SER A 34 -0.64 17.53 16.04
C SER A 34 -1.29 17.47 14.67
N GLY A 35 -2.54 17.02 14.66
CA GLY A 35 -3.39 17.00 13.47
C GLY A 35 -4.77 17.57 13.79
N MET A 36 -5.48 17.96 12.74
CA MET A 36 -6.81 18.52 12.85
C MET A 36 -7.64 18.15 11.62
N THR A 37 -8.91 17.88 11.86
CA THR A 37 -9.90 17.69 10.80
C THR A 37 -11.22 18.31 11.21
N SER A 38 -12.18 18.37 10.28
CA SER A 38 -13.56 18.77 10.57
C SER A 38 -14.52 17.79 9.91
N THR A 39 -15.63 17.50 10.57
CA THR A 39 -16.69 16.62 10.06
C THR A 39 -18.06 17.25 10.23
N GLN A 40 -19.00 16.85 9.39
CA GLN A 40 -20.39 17.27 9.47
C GLN A 40 -21.14 16.42 10.51
N LEU A 41 -22.01 17.07 11.31
CA LEU A 41 -22.86 16.39 12.28
C LEU A 41 -24.06 15.70 11.60
N HIS A 42 -23.81 14.70 10.76
CA HIS A 42 -24.85 14.04 9.96
C HIS A 42 -25.13 12.59 10.38
N GLY A 43 -25.00 12.26 11.65
CA GLY A 43 -25.48 10.98 12.19
C GLY A 43 -24.75 9.72 11.71
N ALA A 44 -23.74 9.83 10.85
CA ALA A 44 -22.91 8.69 10.47
C ALA A 44 -21.98 8.29 11.65
N PRO A 45 -21.79 6.98 11.89
CA PRO A 45 -20.81 6.55 12.88
C PRO A 45 -19.41 7.11 12.57
N PRO A 46 -18.62 7.52 13.59
CA PRO A 46 -17.26 8.05 13.37
C PRO A 46 -16.34 7.16 12.55
N VAL A 47 -16.54 5.84 12.59
CA VAL A 47 -15.78 4.86 11.81
C VAL A 47 -16.10 4.87 10.30
N GLU A 48 -17.16 5.54 9.90
CA GLU A 48 -17.55 5.73 8.50
C GLU A 48 -17.11 7.09 7.96
N ASP A 49 -16.80 8.03 8.85
CA ASP A 49 -16.28 9.34 8.48
C ASP A 49 -14.79 9.25 8.11
N LEU A 50 -14.51 9.42 6.83
CA LEU A 50 -13.17 9.25 6.27
C LEU A 50 -12.15 10.27 6.81
N GLU A 51 -12.60 11.46 7.18
CA GLU A 51 -11.73 12.49 7.77
C GLU A 51 -11.30 12.10 9.18
N ILE A 52 -12.24 11.58 9.99
CA ILE A 52 -11.95 11.09 11.34
C ILE A 52 -11.02 9.88 11.29
N VAL A 53 -11.32 8.93 10.40
CA VAL A 53 -10.50 7.71 10.22
C VAL A 53 -9.08 8.09 9.77
N SER A 54 -8.96 9.02 8.81
CA SER A 54 -7.66 9.51 8.34
C SER A 54 -6.86 10.15 9.47
N LEU A 55 -7.47 11.05 10.27
CA LEU A 55 -6.81 11.67 11.42
C LEU A 55 -6.34 10.61 12.44
N GLY A 56 -7.17 9.59 12.70
CA GLY A 56 -6.83 8.47 13.57
C GLY A 56 -5.61 7.68 13.08
N ASN A 57 -5.56 7.38 11.80
CA ASN A 57 -4.42 6.70 11.18
C ASN A 57 -3.13 7.55 11.26
N GLN A 58 -3.21 8.84 10.97
CA GLN A 58 -2.07 9.78 11.12
C GLN A 58 -1.56 9.84 12.56
N LEU A 59 -2.46 9.87 13.53
CA LEU A 59 -2.11 9.84 14.95
C LEU A 59 -1.35 8.58 15.33
N ILE A 60 -1.80 7.41 14.86
CA ILE A 60 -1.16 6.12 15.10
C ILE A 60 0.22 6.07 14.47
N ASP A 61 0.37 6.56 13.24
CA ASP A 61 1.66 6.60 12.54
C ASP A 61 2.65 7.53 13.26
N ALA A 62 2.21 8.70 13.69
CA ALA A 62 3.03 9.66 14.44
C ALA A 62 3.47 9.11 15.80
N LEU A 63 2.58 8.42 16.51
CA LEU A 63 2.89 7.77 17.77
C LEU A 63 3.93 6.67 17.59
N ALA A 64 3.78 5.84 16.57
CA ALA A 64 4.72 4.77 16.25
C ALA A 64 6.12 5.35 15.90
N GLU A 65 6.17 6.46 15.16
CA GLU A 65 7.41 7.14 14.84
C GLU A 65 8.11 7.70 16.09
N ALA A 66 7.35 8.37 16.97
CA ALA A 66 7.88 8.90 18.21
C ALA A 66 8.41 7.80 19.14
N MET A 67 7.72 6.67 19.22
CA MET A 67 8.19 5.49 19.96
C MET A 67 9.49 4.95 19.38
N THR A 68 9.63 4.94 18.05
CA THR A 68 10.84 4.49 17.36
C THR A 68 12.06 5.34 17.72
N VAL A 69 11.95 6.66 17.61
CA VAL A 69 13.03 7.61 17.96
C VAL A 69 13.48 7.40 19.40
N THR A 70 12.53 7.25 20.32
CA THR A 70 12.81 7.05 21.73
C THR A 70 13.50 5.71 22.06
N ILE A 71 13.21 4.65 21.30
CA ILE A 71 13.75 3.30 21.55
C ILE A 71 15.06 3.07 20.79
N SER A 72 15.33 3.76 19.69
CA SER A 72 16.62 3.65 19.00
C SER A 72 17.79 4.09 19.86
N GLU A 73 17.54 4.87 20.92
CA GLU A 73 18.51 5.18 21.98
C GLU A 73 18.75 4.01 22.97
N SER A 74 17.86 3.01 22.99
CA SER A 74 18.00 1.80 23.80
C SER A 74 18.43 0.62 22.91
N LYS A 75 19.53 -0.04 23.29
CA LYS A 75 20.28 -1.03 22.48
C LYS A 75 19.49 -2.24 21.94
N GLU A 76 18.25 -2.50 22.33
CA GLU A 76 17.49 -3.67 21.86
C GLU A 76 15.98 -3.43 21.92
N ILE A 77 15.31 -3.52 20.77
CA ILE A 77 13.85 -3.47 20.72
C ILE A 77 13.32 -4.87 21.07
N ARG A 78 12.59 -4.97 22.18
CA ARG A 78 11.97 -6.20 22.69
C ARG A 78 10.44 -6.20 22.53
N ASP A 79 9.87 -5.19 21.91
CA ASP A 79 8.44 -5.11 21.64
C ASP A 79 8.14 -5.64 20.25
N ALA A 80 7.41 -6.75 20.16
CA ALA A 80 7.07 -7.43 18.94
C ALA A 80 6.21 -6.56 18.00
N ASN A 81 5.28 -5.78 18.55
CA ASN A 81 4.40 -4.92 17.77
C ASN A 81 5.18 -3.76 17.18
N LEU A 82 6.10 -3.19 17.93
CA LEU A 82 6.94 -2.11 17.45
C LEU A 82 7.89 -2.59 16.35
N LEU A 83 8.54 -3.76 16.51
CA LEU A 83 9.36 -4.37 15.47
C LEU A 83 8.55 -4.57 14.17
N THR A 84 7.33 -5.10 14.29
CA THR A 84 6.44 -5.29 13.14
C THR A 84 6.12 -3.97 12.44
N ARG A 85 5.81 -2.90 13.19
CA ARG A 85 5.55 -1.58 12.61
C ARG A 85 6.76 -0.98 11.91
N LEU A 86 7.94 -1.12 12.51
CA LEU A 86 9.20 -0.68 11.90
C LEU A 86 9.48 -1.43 10.60
N ALA A 87 9.29 -2.74 10.62
CA ALA A 87 9.44 -3.58 9.45
C ALA A 87 8.49 -3.16 8.31
N ILE A 88 7.22 -2.87 8.62
CA ILE A 88 6.26 -2.37 7.64
C ILE A 88 6.76 -1.07 7.00
N ARG A 89 7.28 -0.14 7.77
CA ARG A 89 7.87 1.10 7.22
C ARG A 89 9.06 0.82 6.30
N ARG A 90 9.89 -0.17 6.63
CA ARG A 90 11.02 -0.61 5.79
C ARG A 90 10.55 -1.25 4.49
N ILE A 91 9.50 -2.08 4.54
CA ILE A 91 8.91 -2.72 3.35
C ILE A 91 8.53 -1.65 2.31
N PHE A 92 7.86 -0.60 2.72
CA PHE A 92 7.41 0.47 1.81
C PHE A 92 8.52 1.41 1.33
N CYS A 93 9.75 1.24 1.79
CA CYS A 93 10.92 1.87 1.14
C CYS A 93 11.26 1.21 -0.20
N LEU A 94 10.82 -0.04 -0.41
CA LEU A 94 10.95 -0.84 -1.66
C LEU A 94 12.40 -1.10 -2.12
N ARG A 95 13.41 -0.72 -1.34
CA ARG A 95 14.81 -0.98 -1.63
C ARG A 95 15.23 -2.36 -1.12
N PRO A 96 16.08 -3.09 -1.85
CA PRO A 96 16.51 -4.45 -1.47
C PRO A 96 17.04 -4.55 -0.03
N GLU A 97 17.88 -3.60 0.38
CA GLU A 97 18.47 -3.58 1.72
C GLU A 97 17.39 -3.35 2.79
N ALA A 98 16.44 -2.43 2.53
CA ALA A 98 15.34 -2.15 3.45
C ALA A 98 14.39 -3.35 3.59
N LEU A 99 14.18 -4.10 2.51
CA LEU A 99 13.39 -5.34 2.54
C LEU A 99 14.09 -6.45 3.33
N ALA A 100 15.41 -6.58 3.22
CA ALA A 100 16.19 -7.53 4.02
C ALA A 100 16.11 -7.17 5.52
N GLU A 101 16.33 -5.91 5.88
CA GLU A 101 16.17 -5.42 7.25
C GLU A 101 14.75 -5.68 7.79
N ALA A 102 13.73 -5.47 6.95
CA ALA A 102 12.34 -5.73 7.33
C ALA A 102 12.08 -7.21 7.62
N ASP A 103 12.62 -8.11 6.80
CA ASP A 103 12.45 -9.56 7.03
C ASP A 103 13.09 -10.01 8.34
N GLU A 104 14.29 -9.52 8.66
CA GLU A 104 14.96 -9.77 9.93
C GLU A 104 14.14 -9.25 11.14
N MET A 105 13.61 -8.03 11.03
CA MET A 105 12.75 -7.45 12.07
C MET A 105 11.48 -8.27 12.28
N LEU A 106 10.83 -8.72 11.19
CA LEU A 106 9.62 -9.55 11.27
C LEU A 106 9.92 -10.94 11.83
N ALA A 107 11.04 -11.55 11.49
CA ALA A 107 11.47 -12.82 12.07
C ALA A 107 11.71 -12.69 13.59
N ARG A 108 12.35 -11.61 14.03
CA ARG A 108 12.51 -11.32 15.47
C ARG A 108 11.18 -11.06 16.16
N ALA A 109 10.27 -10.28 15.55
CA ALA A 109 8.93 -10.03 16.08
C ALA A 109 8.12 -11.32 16.23
N GLN A 110 8.24 -12.25 15.29
CA GLN A 110 7.62 -13.58 15.36
C GLN A 110 8.08 -14.36 16.58
N ASN A 111 9.39 -14.36 16.87
CA ASN A 111 9.96 -15.00 18.04
C ASN A 111 9.55 -14.34 19.37
N LEU A 112 9.15 -13.07 19.36
CA LEU A 112 8.67 -12.32 20.51
C LEU A 112 7.15 -12.36 20.70
N GLY A 113 6.41 -13.12 19.88
CA GLY A 113 4.99 -13.37 20.04
C GLY A 113 4.05 -12.68 19.04
N ALA A 114 4.55 -11.85 18.10
CA ALA A 114 3.74 -11.28 17.02
C ALA A 114 3.60 -12.22 15.80
N GLY A 115 3.38 -13.53 16.05
CA GLY A 115 3.51 -14.58 15.04
C GLY A 115 2.68 -14.38 13.79
N ALA A 116 1.37 -14.23 13.91
CA ALA A 116 0.45 -14.14 12.78
C ALA A 116 0.69 -12.88 11.92
N LEU A 117 0.79 -11.73 12.56
CA LEU A 117 0.99 -10.45 11.86
C LEU A 117 2.35 -10.41 11.16
N SER A 118 3.39 -10.92 11.83
CA SER A 118 4.73 -11.02 11.24
C SER A 118 4.74 -11.95 10.02
N SER A 119 4.10 -13.11 10.09
CA SER A 119 3.99 -14.03 8.95
C SER A 119 3.23 -13.41 7.78
N ALA A 120 2.12 -12.71 8.05
CA ALA A 120 1.35 -12.02 7.02
C ALA A 120 2.17 -10.93 6.30
N TRP A 121 2.95 -10.14 7.04
CA TRP A 121 3.81 -9.11 6.44
C TRP A 121 5.04 -9.67 5.76
N ARG A 122 5.59 -10.79 6.22
CA ARG A 122 6.64 -11.53 5.49
C ARG A 122 6.11 -12.07 4.17
N ALA A 123 4.85 -12.54 4.12
CA ALA A 123 4.20 -12.93 2.87
C ALA A 123 4.07 -11.74 1.91
N GLN A 124 3.62 -10.56 2.40
CA GLN A 124 3.57 -9.33 1.61
C GLN A 124 4.95 -8.90 1.10
N LEU A 125 5.99 -9.03 1.92
CA LEU A 125 7.36 -8.74 1.52
C LEU A 125 7.80 -9.64 0.35
N ARG A 126 7.54 -10.96 0.43
CA ARG A 126 7.84 -11.89 -0.67
C ARG A 126 7.05 -11.57 -1.94
N LEU A 127 5.78 -11.19 -1.79
CA LEU A 127 4.95 -10.73 -2.90
C LEU A 127 5.54 -9.49 -3.56
N ILE A 128 5.95 -8.49 -2.78
CA ILE A 128 6.59 -7.27 -3.30
C ILE A 128 7.87 -7.62 -4.05
N GLN A 129 8.75 -8.43 -3.47
CA GLN A 129 9.99 -8.89 -4.13
C GLN A 129 9.70 -9.57 -5.48
N HIS A 130 8.66 -10.39 -5.53
CA HIS A 130 8.23 -11.07 -6.75
C HIS A 130 7.72 -10.08 -7.81
N VAL A 131 6.80 -9.18 -7.45
CA VAL A 131 6.21 -8.19 -8.37
C VAL A 131 7.24 -7.14 -8.82
N GLU A 132 8.12 -6.72 -7.91
CA GLU A 132 9.25 -5.83 -8.20
C GLU A 132 10.36 -6.52 -9.00
N ARG A 133 10.31 -7.86 -9.15
CA ARG A 133 11.31 -8.65 -9.88
C ARG A 133 12.73 -8.40 -9.36
N HIS A 134 12.88 -8.45 -8.02
CA HIS A 134 14.20 -8.30 -7.42
C HIS A 134 15.09 -9.49 -7.80
N GLU A 135 16.30 -9.18 -8.27
CA GLU A 135 17.30 -10.18 -8.66
C GLU A 135 18.01 -10.79 -7.44
N ASN A 136 18.74 -11.87 -7.68
CA ASN A 136 19.59 -12.56 -6.68
C ASN A 136 18.83 -13.17 -5.48
N ILE A 137 17.54 -13.47 -5.63
CA ILE A 137 16.76 -14.20 -4.63
C ILE A 137 16.68 -15.66 -5.05
N THR A 138 17.21 -16.55 -4.22
CA THR A 138 17.25 -18.01 -4.48
C THR A 138 16.01 -18.74 -3.99
N GLU A 139 15.19 -18.09 -3.15
CA GLU A 139 13.94 -18.66 -2.64
C GLU A 139 12.85 -18.66 -3.73
N ASP A 140 11.99 -19.70 -3.69
CA ASP A 140 10.71 -19.66 -4.39
C ASP A 140 9.75 -18.73 -3.66
N LEU A 141 9.80 -17.44 -4.05
CA LEU A 141 9.03 -16.37 -3.38
C LEU A 141 7.52 -16.66 -3.32
N PRO A 142 6.86 -17.12 -4.41
CA PRO A 142 5.46 -17.51 -4.36
C PRO A 142 5.17 -18.61 -3.34
N GLU A 143 5.96 -19.67 -3.32
CA GLU A 143 5.76 -20.80 -2.42
C GLU A 143 5.98 -20.40 -0.95
N VAL A 144 7.03 -19.62 -0.66
CA VAL A 144 7.29 -19.09 0.68
C VAL A 144 6.15 -18.18 1.14
N ALA A 145 5.65 -17.31 0.26
CA ALA A 145 4.52 -16.43 0.58
C ALA A 145 3.25 -17.22 0.92
N ARG A 146 2.92 -18.29 0.16
CA ARG A 146 1.76 -19.15 0.45
C ARG A 146 1.86 -19.81 1.82
N ARG A 147 3.02 -20.38 2.17
CA ARG A 147 3.24 -20.99 3.51
C ARG A 147 3.07 -19.98 4.63
N LEU A 148 3.60 -18.77 4.46
CA LEU A 148 3.44 -17.69 5.44
C LEU A 148 1.98 -17.23 5.58
N CYS A 149 1.21 -17.23 4.50
CA CYS A 149 -0.23 -16.95 4.55
C CYS A 149 -1.00 -18.01 5.34
N ILE A 150 -0.65 -19.29 5.17
CA ILE A 150 -1.27 -20.39 5.91
C ILE A 150 -0.97 -20.23 7.41
N ASP A 151 0.30 -20.05 7.79
CA ASP A 151 0.70 -19.86 9.19
C ASP A 151 -0.02 -18.65 9.83
N ALA A 152 -0.14 -17.54 9.11
CA ALA A 152 -0.83 -16.35 9.60
C ALA A 152 -2.33 -16.60 9.85
N MET A 153 -3.01 -17.27 8.92
CA MET A 153 -4.44 -17.58 9.03
C MET A 153 -4.77 -18.62 10.09
N GLU A 154 -3.90 -19.61 10.31
CA GLU A 154 -4.06 -20.61 11.38
C GLU A 154 -3.99 -19.98 12.78
N ARG A 155 -3.13 -18.97 12.94
CA ARG A 155 -2.92 -18.29 14.23
C ARG A 155 -3.98 -17.24 14.54
N GLU A 156 -4.30 -16.37 13.58
CA GLU A 156 -5.22 -15.22 13.79
C GLU A 156 -6.21 -15.04 12.63
N PRO A 157 -7.19 -15.94 12.45
CA PRO A 157 -8.13 -15.88 11.32
C PRO A 157 -9.11 -14.70 11.38
N MET A 158 -9.16 -13.96 12.49
CA MET A 158 -10.03 -12.80 12.71
C MET A 158 -9.25 -11.48 12.84
N ASN A 159 -7.99 -11.47 12.45
CA ASN A 159 -7.19 -10.24 12.42
C ASN A 159 -7.34 -9.54 11.07
N SER A 160 -7.87 -8.30 11.06
CA SER A 160 -8.10 -7.53 9.83
C SER A 160 -6.83 -7.34 8.98
N MET A 161 -5.68 -7.08 9.60
CA MET A 161 -4.42 -6.91 8.86
C MET A 161 -3.94 -8.22 8.23
N VAL A 162 -4.08 -9.34 8.96
CA VAL A 162 -3.77 -10.68 8.44
C VAL A 162 -4.65 -10.99 7.25
N LEU A 163 -5.97 -10.84 7.39
CA LEU A 163 -6.92 -11.09 6.32
C LEU A 163 -6.63 -10.26 5.05
N ALA A 164 -6.32 -8.97 5.22
CA ALA A 164 -6.00 -8.10 4.08
C ALA A 164 -4.71 -8.51 3.37
N ALA A 165 -3.67 -8.83 4.13
CA ALA A 165 -2.39 -9.26 3.57
C ALA A 165 -2.50 -10.60 2.83
N VAL A 166 -3.21 -11.56 3.42
CA VAL A 166 -3.46 -12.87 2.79
C VAL A 166 -4.32 -12.72 1.53
N ALA A 167 -5.37 -11.88 1.59
CA ALA A 167 -6.23 -11.59 0.45
C ALA A 167 -5.42 -11.08 -0.75
N ASN A 168 -4.57 -10.08 -0.52
CA ASN A 168 -3.72 -9.51 -1.56
C ASN A 168 -2.72 -10.54 -2.14
N THR A 169 -2.09 -11.32 -1.28
CA THR A 169 -1.13 -12.35 -1.70
C THR A 169 -1.80 -13.41 -2.58
N ARG A 170 -2.96 -13.93 -2.19
CA ARG A 170 -3.70 -14.93 -2.99
C ARG A 170 -4.18 -14.37 -4.32
N LEU A 171 -4.61 -13.11 -4.34
CA LEU A 171 -5.03 -12.49 -5.60
C LEU A 171 -3.88 -12.41 -6.59
N VAL A 172 -2.73 -11.90 -6.14
CA VAL A 172 -1.62 -11.60 -7.06
C VAL A 172 -0.86 -12.86 -7.47
N LEU A 173 -0.66 -13.81 -6.56
CA LEU A 173 0.09 -15.04 -6.86
C LEU A 173 -0.77 -16.15 -7.51
N ASP A 174 -2.04 -16.27 -7.08
CA ASP A 174 -2.89 -17.39 -7.45
C ASP A 174 -4.07 -16.98 -8.34
N ASN A 175 -4.22 -15.67 -8.61
CA ASN A 175 -5.38 -15.08 -9.29
C ASN A 175 -6.73 -15.47 -8.64
N ASP A 176 -6.72 -15.73 -7.32
CA ASP A 176 -7.89 -16.18 -6.56
C ASP A 176 -8.77 -14.98 -6.16
N VAL A 177 -9.52 -14.50 -7.13
CA VAL A 177 -10.43 -13.35 -6.98
C VAL A 177 -11.50 -13.62 -5.91
N THR A 178 -12.02 -14.85 -5.86
CA THR A 178 -13.09 -15.24 -4.93
C THR A 178 -12.61 -15.16 -3.49
N ALA A 179 -11.49 -15.80 -3.17
CA ALA A 179 -10.92 -15.73 -1.82
C ALA A 179 -10.53 -14.30 -1.44
N CYS A 180 -9.99 -13.53 -2.38
CA CYS A 180 -9.64 -12.14 -2.12
C CYS A 180 -10.87 -11.29 -1.77
N LEU A 181 -11.97 -11.43 -2.51
CA LEU A 181 -13.22 -10.74 -2.22
C LEU A 181 -13.77 -11.10 -0.83
N GLU A 182 -13.77 -12.37 -0.48
CA GLU A 182 -14.26 -12.84 0.82
C GLU A 182 -13.40 -12.30 1.97
N LEU A 183 -12.09 -12.53 1.91
CA LEU A 183 -11.15 -12.13 2.96
C LEU A 183 -11.10 -10.61 3.13
N SER A 184 -11.12 -9.85 2.03
CA SER A 184 -11.10 -8.39 2.08
C SER A 184 -12.39 -7.82 2.68
N ARG A 185 -13.57 -8.36 2.34
CA ARG A 185 -14.83 -7.96 2.97
C ARG A 185 -14.84 -8.24 4.47
N ARG A 186 -14.39 -9.41 4.90
CA ARG A 186 -14.23 -9.74 6.33
C ARG A 186 -13.25 -8.78 7.00
N SER A 187 -12.13 -8.47 6.35
CA SER A 187 -11.13 -7.55 6.87
C SER A 187 -11.72 -6.15 7.08
N VAL A 188 -12.45 -5.61 6.10
CA VAL A 188 -13.15 -4.32 6.19
C VAL A 188 -14.20 -4.32 7.30
N SER A 189 -14.97 -5.39 7.45
CA SER A 189 -15.99 -5.48 8.51
C SER A 189 -15.40 -5.51 9.91
N LEU A 190 -14.21 -6.11 10.08
CA LEU A 190 -13.50 -6.17 11.36
C LEU A 190 -12.81 -4.83 11.70
N ASN A 191 -12.27 -4.15 10.69
CA ASN A 191 -11.62 -2.86 10.88
C ASN A 191 -11.80 -1.97 9.64
N PRO A 192 -12.83 -1.10 9.62
CA PRO A 192 -13.05 -0.15 8.53
C PRO A 192 -11.94 0.91 8.37
N ALA A 193 -11.08 1.07 9.38
CA ALA A 193 -9.94 2.00 9.33
C ALA A 193 -8.69 1.40 8.68
N ASN A 194 -8.71 0.12 8.28
CA ASN A 194 -7.58 -0.55 7.65
C ASN A 194 -7.51 -0.21 6.14
N PRO A 195 -6.57 0.63 5.67
CA PRO A 195 -6.48 1.00 4.26
C PRO A 195 -6.07 -0.18 3.37
N LEU A 196 -5.28 -1.13 3.88
CA LEU A 196 -4.90 -2.33 3.13
C LEU A 196 -6.11 -3.19 2.79
N ALA A 197 -7.10 -3.29 3.70
CA ALA A 197 -8.34 -4.02 3.46
C ALA A 197 -9.16 -3.42 2.31
N TRP A 198 -9.30 -2.09 2.28
CA TRP A 198 -10.00 -1.40 1.20
C TRP A 198 -9.25 -1.50 -0.12
N ASN A 199 -7.92 -1.40 -0.10
CA ASN A 199 -7.10 -1.57 -1.30
C ASN A 199 -7.18 -2.99 -1.86
N SER A 200 -7.11 -4.01 -1.00
CA SER A 200 -7.27 -5.42 -1.42
C SER A 200 -8.65 -5.67 -2.01
N LEU A 201 -9.71 -5.10 -1.40
CA LEU A 201 -11.07 -5.19 -1.93
C LEU A 201 -11.20 -4.46 -3.28
N ALA A 202 -10.59 -3.27 -3.41
CA ALA A 202 -10.55 -2.54 -4.68
C ALA A 202 -9.86 -3.35 -5.78
N THR A 203 -8.72 -3.98 -5.47
CA THR A 203 -7.99 -4.79 -6.43
C THR A 203 -8.79 -6.04 -6.80
N ALA A 204 -9.43 -6.72 -5.85
CA ALA A 204 -10.30 -7.87 -6.14
C ALA A 204 -11.47 -7.49 -7.05
N LYS A 205 -12.12 -6.35 -6.81
CA LYS A 205 -13.18 -5.81 -7.67
C LYS A 205 -12.67 -5.47 -9.07
N LEU A 206 -11.44 -4.93 -9.16
CA LEU A 206 -10.78 -4.67 -10.44
C LEU A 206 -10.62 -5.96 -11.26
N TYR A 207 -10.12 -7.02 -10.63
CA TYR A 207 -9.96 -8.34 -11.26
C TYR A 207 -11.30 -9.02 -11.59
N ALA A 208 -12.37 -8.70 -10.85
CA ALA A 208 -13.74 -9.14 -11.16
C ALA A 208 -14.41 -8.34 -12.30
N GLY A 209 -13.72 -7.35 -12.90
CA GLY A 209 -14.27 -6.49 -13.94
C GLY A 209 -15.20 -5.37 -13.44
N GLU A 210 -15.35 -5.22 -12.13
CA GLU A 210 -16.22 -4.21 -11.49
C GLU A 210 -15.47 -2.87 -11.33
N HIS A 211 -14.96 -2.32 -12.42
CA HIS A 211 -13.96 -1.24 -12.45
C HIS A 211 -14.42 0.04 -11.74
N ARG A 212 -15.72 0.42 -11.85
CA ARG A 212 -16.24 1.64 -11.21
C ARG A 212 -16.27 1.51 -9.68
N GLU A 213 -16.68 0.36 -9.18
CA GLU A 213 -16.69 0.07 -7.75
C GLU A 213 -15.26 -0.03 -7.22
N ALA A 214 -14.37 -0.72 -7.95
CA ALA A 214 -12.95 -0.80 -7.63
C ALA A 214 -12.34 0.60 -7.46
N HIS A 215 -12.64 1.54 -8.37
CA HIS A 215 -12.12 2.89 -8.28
C HIS A 215 -12.65 3.64 -7.04
N ALA A 216 -13.93 3.53 -6.72
CA ALA A 216 -14.49 4.15 -5.52
C ALA A 216 -13.85 3.62 -4.23
N LEU A 217 -13.56 2.31 -4.16
CA LEU A 217 -12.88 1.68 -3.03
C LEU A 217 -11.40 2.10 -2.93
N ALA A 218 -10.71 2.24 -4.06
CA ALA A 218 -9.32 2.72 -4.09
C ALA A 218 -9.22 4.19 -3.63
N VAL A 219 -10.15 5.05 -4.05
CA VAL A 219 -10.27 6.43 -3.54
C VAL A 219 -10.48 6.43 -2.03
N ARG A 220 -11.33 5.53 -1.51
CA ARG A 220 -11.53 5.40 -0.06
C ARG A 220 -10.25 4.98 0.67
N ALA A 221 -9.55 3.96 0.16
CA ALA A 221 -8.28 3.49 0.73
C ALA A 221 -7.25 4.63 0.81
N GLN A 222 -7.07 5.38 -0.28
CA GLN A 222 -6.18 6.54 -0.34
C GLN A 222 -6.59 7.63 0.66
N LYS A 223 -7.87 7.94 0.76
CA LYS A 223 -8.37 9.01 1.64
C LYS A 223 -8.13 8.68 3.12
N ILE A 224 -8.43 7.46 3.58
CA ILE A 224 -8.22 7.06 4.98
C ILE A 224 -6.75 6.89 5.34
N SER A 225 -5.86 6.80 4.35
CA SER A 225 -4.39 6.76 4.52
C SER A 225 -3.71 8.11 4.22
N SER A 226 -4.46 9.17 4.06
CA SER A 226 -3.92 10.52 3.81
C SER A 226 -2.94 10.92 4.90
N GLY A 227 -1.77 11.44 4.50
CA GLY A 227 -0.68 11.75 5.42
C GLY A 227 0.14 10.54 5.88
N SER A 228 -0.17 9.33 5.41
CA SER A 228 0.66 8.15 5.64
C SER A 228 2.02 8.30 4.97
N PRO A 229 3.11 7.83 5.59
CA PRO A 229 4.42 7.74 4.94
C PRO A 229 4.45 6.78 3.74
N PHE A 230 3.35 6.07 3.48
CA PHE A 230 3.19 5.12 2.38
C PHE A 230 2.26 5.65 1.28
N GLY A 231 2.08 6.97 1.16
CA GLY A 231 1.16 7.61 0.21
C GLY A 231 1.30 7.10 -1.21
N HIS A 232 2.54 6.91 -1.69
CA HIS A 232 2.85 6.40 -3.03
C HIS A 232 2.22 5.02 -3.34
N TRP A 233 2.06 4.16 -2.34
CA TRP A 233 1.42 2.86 -2.50
C TRP A 233 -0.09 3.00 -2.76
N TRP A 234 -0.74 3.88 -2.02
CA TRP A 234 -2.17 4.13 -2.18
C TRP A 234 -2.48 4.92 -3.46
N ASP A 235 -1.60 5.85 -3.84
CA ASP A 235 -1.68 6.57 -5.12
C ASP A 235 -1.58 5.59 -6.28
N PHE A 236 -0.66 4.63 -6.21
CA PHE A 236 -0.53 3.62 -7.24
C PHE A 236 -1.74 2.66 -7.28
N GLY A 237 -2.27 2.24 -6.14
CA GLY A 237 -3.52 1.45 -6.09
C GLY A 237 -4.70 2.16 -6.76
N ARG A 238 -4.82 3.47 -6.57
CA ARG A 238 -5.82 4.30 -7.26
C ARG A 238 -5.49 4.49 -8.75
N CYS A 239 -4.22 4.62 -9.12
CA CYS A 239 -3.77 4.67 -10.51
C CYS A 239 -4.25 3.46 -11.31
N LEU A 240 -4.12 2.23 -10.77
CA LEU A 240 -4.59 1.01 -11.43
C LEU A 240 -6.06 1.11 -11.83
N THR A 241 -6.90 1.53 -10.88
CA THR A 241 -8.34 1.63 -11.09
C THR A 241 -8.74 2.81 -11.99
N ALA A 242 -8.01 3.92 -11.93
CA ALA A 242 -8.21 5.07 -12.81
C ALA A 242 -7.90 4.70 -14.27
N ALA A 243 -6.83 3.96 -14.53
CA ALA A 243 -6.45 3.50 -15.86
C ALA A 243 -7.56 2.66 -16.52
N LEU A 244 -8.16 1.71 -15.76
CA LEU A 244 -9.22 0.84 -16.28
C LEU A 244 -10.60 1.52 -16.38
N THR A 245 -10.79 2.65 -15.71
CA THR A 245 -12.03 3.45 -15.82
C THR A 245 -11.93 4.55 -16.87
N GLY A 246 -10.86 4.58 -17.68
CA GLY A 246 -10.63 5.57 -18.72
C GLY A 246 -10.21 6.95 -18.21
N ARG A 247 -9.89 7.09 -16.93
CA ARG A 247 -9.45 8.33 -16.28
C ARG A 247 -7.94 8.51 -16.48
N ARG A 248 -7.53 8.67 -17.74
CA ARG A 248 -6.12 8.64 -18.14
C ARG A 248 -5.29 9.71 -17.45
N ASP A 249 -5.76 10.95 -17.42
CA ASP A 249 -5.01 12.06 -16.81
C ASP A 249 -4.84 11.87 -15.31
N GLU A 250 -5.88 11.36 -14.63
CA GLU A 250 -5.81 10.99 -13.22
C GLU A 250 -4.80 9.85 -13.00
N ALA A 251 -4.80 8.82 -13.84
CA ALA A 251 -3.85 7.72 -13.74
C ALA A 251 -2.40 8.18 -13.93
N ILE A 252 -2.15 9.06 -14.91
CA ILE A 252 -0.82 9.65 -15.13
C ILE A 252 -0.38 10.43 -13.89
N HIS A 253 -1.21 11.35 -13.40
CA HIS A 253 -0.88 12.18 -12.24
C HIS A 253 -0.54 11.33 -10.99
N LEU A 254 -1.33 10.29 -10.71
CA LEU A 254 -1.13 9.40 -9.58
C LEU A 254 0.17 8.58 -9.73
N ALA A 255 0.46 8.08 -10.93
CA ALA A 255 1.70 7.36 -11.18
C ALA A 255 2.93 8.28 -11.12
N GLU A 256 2.82 9.54 -11.61
CA GLU A 256 3.87 10.56 -11.47
C GLU A 256 4.14 10.86 -9.98
N ALA A 257 3.10 11.04 -9.18
CA ALA A 257 3.23 11.28 -7.73
C ALA A 257 3.89 10.11 -7.02
N ALA A 258 3.45 8.88 -7.32
CA ALA A 258 4.05 7.67 -6.75
C ALA A 258 5.52 7.51 -7.13
N HIS A 259 5.86 7.76 -8.41
CA HIS A 259 7.25 7.72 -8.88
C HIS A 259 8.13 8.83 -8.29
N ALA A 260 7.60 10.04 -8.14
CA ALA A 260 8.33 11.16 -7.54
C ALA A 260 8.68 10.87 -6.07
N PHE A 261 7.76 10.24 -5.33
CA PHE A 261 7.99 9.86 -3.94
C PHE A 261 8.96 8.69 -3.79
N SER A 262 8.83 7.66 -4.62
CA SER A 262 9.67 6.45 -4.61
C SER A 262 10.18 6.14 -6.02
N PRO A 263 11.35 6.70 -6.42
CA PRO A 263 11.87 6.56 -7.79
C PRO A 263 12.23 5.14 -8.21
N GLU A 264 12.48 4.25 -7.26
CA GLU A 264 12.80 2.83 -7.49
C GLU A 264 11.57 1.94 -7.51
N PHE A 265 10.38 2.48 -7.23
CA PHE A 265 9.12 1.77 -7.31
C PHE A 265 8.78 1.46 -8.78
N ARG A 266 8.99 0.22 -9.22
CA ARG A 266 8.91 -0.19 -10.63
C ARG A 266 7.49 -0.17 -11.22
N PRO A 267 6.41 -0.60 -10.52
CA PRO A 267 5.06 -0.56 -11.07
C PRO A 267 4.62 0.81 -11.62
N PRO A 268 4.81 1.97 -10.97
CA PRO A 268 4.50 3.26 -11.57
C PRO A 268 5.25 3.53 -12.86
N LEU A 269 6.53 3.12 -12.97
CA LEU A 269 7.31 3.28 -14.19
C LEU A 269 6.73 2.46 -15.36
N ARG A 270 6.32 1.20 -15.10
CA ARG A 270 5.66 0.35 -16.09
C ARG A 270 4.38 0.99 -16.60
N TYR A 271 3.57 1.55 -15.69
CA TYR A 271 2.31 2.21 -16.02
C TYR A 271 2.53 3.55 -16.75
N LEU A 272 3.47 4.40 -16.31
CA LEU A 272 3.80 5.67 -16.97
C LEU A 272 4.29 5.43 -18.40
N THR A 273 5.10 4.41 -18.62
CA THR A 273 5.57 4.03 -19.96
C THR A 273 4.39 3.80 -20.92
N ALA A 274 3.38 3.05 -20.50
CA ALA A 274 2.21 2.78 -21.34
C ALA A 274 1.23 3.96 -21.41
N LEU A 275 0.97 4.62 -20.29
CA LEU A 275 0.04 5.75 -20.21
C LEU A 275 0.50 6.94 -21.04
N TYR A 276 1.80 7.28 -21.03
CA TYR A 276 2.35 8.35 -21.86
C TYR A 276 2.30 7.99 -23.35
N ALA A 277 2.61 6.75 -23.71
CA ALA A 277 2.48 6.29 -25.09
C ALA A 277 1.03 6.42 -25.59
N ALA A 278 0.06 6.02 -24.76
CA ALA A 278 -1.36 6.15 -25.08
C ALA A 278 -1.87 7.59 -25.09
N ALA A 279 -1.17 8.50 -24.38
CA ALA A 279 -1.47 9.94 -24.36
C ALA A 279 -0.75 10.75 -25.46
N ASP A 280 -0.12 10.07 -26.43
CA ASP A 280 0.68 10.68 -27.51
C ASP A 280 1.87 11.53 -27.01
N ARG A 281 2.50 11.07 -25.93
CA ARG A 281 3.70 11.64 -25.28
C ARG A 281 4.90 10.68 -25.42
N PRO A 282 5.41 10.40 -26.63
CA PRO A 282 6.41 9.36 -26.88
C PRO A 282 7.74 9.61 -26.18
N ASP A 283 8.18 10.87 -26.08
CA ASP A 283 9.43 11.21 -25.41
C ASP A 283 9.37 10.92 -23.90
N ASP A 284 8.22 11.16 -23.28
CA ASP A 284 7.98 10.84 -21.89
C ASP A 284 7.95 9.33 -21.66
N ALA A 285 7.26 8.59 -22.53
CA ALA A 285 7.21 7.14 -22.52
C ALA A 285 8.61 6.54 -22.64
N HIS A 286 9.41 7.05 -23.57
CA HIS A 286 10.79 6.61 -23.78
C HIS A 286 11.67 6.86 -22.53
N ARG A 287 11.56 8.05 -21.93
CA ARG A 287 12.31 8.35 -20.69
C ARG A 287 11.95 7.41 -19.54
N MET A 288 10.66 7.05 -19.39
CA MET A 288 10.25 6.11 -18.35
C MET A 288 10.73 4.69 -18.66
N GLY A 289 10.67 4.27 -19.92
CA GLY A 289 11.23 3.00 -20.38
C GLY A 289 12.74 2.88 -20.11
N GLN A 290 13.52 3.92 -20.39
CA GLN A 290 14.95 3.96 -20.08
C GLN A 290 15.25 3.88 -18.57
N ARG A 291 14.41 4.52 -17.73
CA ARG A 291 14.53 4.41 -16.28
C ARG A 291 14.21 3.00 -15.80
N LEU A 292 13.13 2.43 -16.34
CA LEU A 292 12.72 1.07 -16.03
C LEU A 292 13.80 0.06 -16.42
N GLN A 293 14.43 0.22 -17.59
CA GLN A 293 15.49 -0.66 -18.07
C GLN A 293 16.74 -0.66 -17.17
N LYS A 294 16.99 0.42 -16.41
CA LYS A 294 18.06 0.45 -15.39
C LYS A 294 17.74 -0.44 -14.18
N LEU A 295 16.46 -0.60 -13.86
CA LEU A 295 15.97 -1.40 -12.74
C LEU A 295 15.62 -2.84 -13.17
N GLU A 296 15.26 -3.01 -14.43
CA GLU A 296 14.89 -4.27 -15.09
C GLU A 296 15.68 -4.36 -16.41
N PRO A 297 16.92 -4.88 -16.39
CA PRO A 297 17.79 -4.92 -17.58
C PRO A 297 17.17 -5.67 -18.78
N ASP A 298 16.27 -6.60 -18.50
CA ASP A 298 15.53 -7.39 -19.49
C ASP A 298 14.21 -6.74 -19.95
N PHE A 299 13.93 -5.50 -19.51
CA PHE A 299 12.76 -4.75 -19.96
C PHE A 299 12.85 -4.42 -21.44
N SER A 300 11.76 -4.67 -22.17
CA SER A 300 11.49 -4.11 -23.48
C SER A 300 10.00 -3.82 -23.64
N PHE A 301 9.65 -2.91 -24.55
CA PHE A 301 8.25 -2.65 -24.89
C PHE A 301 7.56 -3.88 -25.47
N GLU A 302 8.28 -4.68 -26.26
CA GLU A 302 7.79 -5.94 -26.82
C GLU A 302 7.46 -6.92 -25.68
N ARG A 303 8.37 -7.10 -24.73
CA ARG A 303 8.14 -7.96 -23.57
C ARG A 303 6.95 -7.50 -22.75
N MET A 304 6.84 -6.21 -22.47
CA MET A 304 5.70 -5.64 -21.75
C MET A 304 4.38 -5.95 -22.44
N ALA A 305 4.35 -5.95 -23.78
CA ALA A 305 3.14 -6.22 -24.56
C ALA A 305 2.80 -7.71 -24.67
N SER A 306 3.83 -8.59 -24.83
CA SER A 306 3.64 -9.99 -25.23
C SER A 306 3.88 -11.03 -24.12
N ASP A 307 4.65 -10.71 -23.07
CA ASP A 307 4.97 -11.65 -21.98
C ASP A 307 3.87 -11.65 -20.92
N ASP A 308 3.02 -12.69 -20.92
CA ASP A 308 1.92 -12.82 -19.95
C ASP A 308 2.38 -12.97 -18.50
N SER A 309 3.64 -13.37 -18.28
CA SER A 309 4.24 -13.43 -16.94
C SER A 309 4.70 -12.07 -16.41
N TYR A 310 4.77 -11.05 -17.28
CA TYR A 310 5.19 -9.72 -16.87
C TYR A 310 4.10 -9.05 -16.00
N PRO A 311 4.43 -8.49 -14.82
CA PRO A 311 3.44 -8.17 -13.78
C PRO A 311 2.67 -6.86 -14.03
N ILE A 312 1.88 -6.83 -15.10
CA ILE A 312 1.06 -5.68 -15.53
C ILE A 312 -0.35 -6.08 -15.98
N SER A 313 -0.89 -7.17 -15.47
CA SER A 313 -2.19 -7.70 -15.91
C SER A 313 -3.30 -6.64 -16.01
N PRO A 314 -3.51 -5.73 -15.01
CA PRO A 314 -4.52 -4.68 -15.16
C PRO A 314 -4.25 -3.72 -16.33
N LEU A 315 -2.98 -3.46 -16.66
CA LEU A 315 -2.64 -2.60 -17.79
C LEU A 315 -3.02 -3.25 -19.14
N ARG A 316 -2.85 -4.58 -19.25
CA ARG A 316 -3.31 -5.33 -20.44
C ARG A 316 -4.82 -5.24 -20.61
N TRP A 317 -5.58 -5.45 -19.54
CA TRP A 317 -7.05 -5.36 -19.58
C TRP A 317 -7.58 -3.97 -19.94
N SER A 318 -6.77 -2.93 -19.70
CA SER A 318 -7.15 -1.56 -20.07
C SER A 318 -7.15 -1.30 -21.57
N GLY A 319 -6.55 -2.18 -22.40
CA GLY A 319 -6.33 -1.98 -23.84
C GLY A 319 -5.31 -0.88 -24.18
N LEU A 320 -4.61 -0.34 -23.17
CA LEU A 320 -3.60 0.70 -23.38
C LEU A 320 -2.37 0.19 -24.14
N LEU A 321 -2.11 -1.10 -24.08
CA LEU A 321 -1.01 -1.76 -24.80
C LEU A 321 -1.37 -2.13 -26.25
N ASP A 322 -2.65 -2.24 -26.58
CA ASP A 322 -3.15 -2.66 -27.90
C ASP A 322 -3.06 -1.53 -28.93
N SER A 323 -2.90 -0.29 -28.48
CA SER A 323 -2.67 0.83 -29.38
C SER A 323 -1.30 0.62 -30.05
N GLY A 324 -1.25 0.27 -31.35
CA GLY A 324 -0.02 0.12 -32.15
C GLY A 324 0.95 1.31 -32.09
N LYS A 325 0.58 2.35 -31.37
CA LYS A 325 1.40 3.50 -31.00
C LYS A 325 2.53 3.18 -30.04
N VAL A 326 2.36 2.15 -29.19
CA VAL A 326 3.40 1.72 -28.22
C VAL A 326 4.53 1.00 -28.96
N MET A 327 4.20 0.25 -30.04
CA MET A 327 5.15 -0.55 -30.80
C MET A 327 5.77 0.18 -32.00
N ALA A 328 5.05 1.08 -32.64
CA ALA A 328 5.38 1.61 -33.97
C ALA A 328 6.47 2.68 -34.02
N ARG A 329 7.00 3.15 -32.89
CA ARG A 329 8.00 4.25 -32.83
C ARG A 329 9.32 3.90 -32.16
N HIS A 330 9.54 2.65 -31.78
CA HIS A 330 10.75 2.21 -31.07
C HIS A 330 11.46 1.01 -31.72
N GLY A 331 11.13 0.70 -33.00
CA GLY A 331 11.87 -0.23 -33.86
C GLY A 331 12.97 0.47 -34.62
#